data_0a6772b4455bd8560760b5350fd64399
#
_entry.id   0a6772b4455bd8560760b5350fd64399
#
_cell.length_a   1.000
_cell.length_b   1.000
_cell.length_c   1.000
_cell.angle_alpha   90.00
_cell.angle_beta   90.00
_cell.angle_gamma   90.00
#
_symmetry.space_group_name_H-M   'P 1'
#
loop_
_entity.id
_entity.type
_entity.pdbx_description
1 polymer ?
#
loop_
_entity_poly.entity_id
_entity_poly.type
_entity_poly.pdbx_seq_one_letter_code
_entity_poly.pdbx_strand_id
1 'polypeptide(L)'
;MENLQYKDDKLCILDQRLLPNEEKWIEIKNKEQAFDAIKDLAVRGAPAIGIFAGYCMALFSKNNDIYALKKYLDSSRPTAVNLSWATARIVKAYESGKNLLDEAIAIHKEDIEMCKRISEYGLSLLNDGDTILTHCNAGELATSKYGTGLGPLILGKEKGYNFKVYSDETRPLLQGARLTSYELEKAGIDVTVICYNMSGFVMKKGLINAALVGCDRVAANGDVANKIGTSSVAVLAKYYGIPFYVCLLYTSPSPRDCS
;
A
#
# COMPACT_ATOMS: atom_id res chain seq x y z
N MET A 1 -4.09 -0.91 11.47
CA MET A 1 -3.49 -2.28 11.73
C MET A 1 -2.02 -2.23 11.35
N GLU A 2 -1.09 -2.72 12.16
CA GLU A 2 0.33 -2.75 11.80
C GLU A 2 0.62 -3.97 10.93
N ASN A 3 1.48 -3.83 9.93
CA ASN A 3 1.96 -4.91 9.07
C ASN A 3 3.47 -5.16 9.22
N LEU A 4 4.17 -4.23 9.87
CA LEU A 4 5.60 -4.25 10.15
C LEU A 4 5.87 -3.64 11.52
N GLN A 5 6.70 -4.29 12.32
CA GLN A 5 7.12 -3.82 13.64
C GLN A 5 8.63 -3.91 13.77
N TYR A 6 9.23 -2.80 14.19
CA TYR A 6 10.62 -2.79 14.65
C TYR A 6 10.65 -2.43 16.12
N LYS A 7 11.01 -3.39 16.97
CA LYS A 7 11.07 -3.24 18.43
C LYS A 7 12.16 -4.15 19.02
N ASP A 8 12.88 -3.64 20.00
CA ASP A 8 13.92 -4.40 20.74
C ASP A 8 14.94 -5.07 19.77
N ASP A 9 15.40 -4.30 18.76
CA ASP A 9 16.30 -4.73 17.68
C ASP A 9 15.78 -5.90 16.81
N LYS A 10 14.49 -6.17 16.85
CA LYS A 10 13.82 -7.17 16.04
C LYS A 10 12.92 -6.54 15.01
N LEU A 11 13.03 -7.02 13.78
CA LEU A 11 12.13 -6.67 12.69
C LEU A 11 11.14 -7.82 12.47
N CYS A 12 9.87 -7.55 12.69
CA CYS A 12 8.79 -8.51 12.47
C CYS A 12 7.83 -8.01 11.40
N ILE A 13 7.32 -8.92 10.60
CA ILE A 13 6.31 -8.66 9.56
C ILE A 13 5.10 -9.56 9.76
N LEU A 14 3.92 -9.05 9.41
CA LEU A 14 2.72 -9.85 9.27
C LEU A 14 2.76 -10.55 7.91
N ASP A 15 2.73 -11.89 7.90
CA ASP A 15 2.74 -12.67 6.65
C ASP A 15 1.41 -12.51 5.90
N GLN A 16 1.40 -11.64 4.92
CA GLN A 16 0.18 -11.32 4.15
C GLN A 16 -0.29 -12.46 3.23
N ARG A 17 0.51 -13.50 3.05
CA ARG A 17 0.13 -14.69 2.26
C ARG A 17 -0.93 -15.52 2.96
N LEU A 18 -0.94 -15.49 4.29
CA LEU A 18 -1.85 -16.27 5.13
C LEU A 18 -3.18 -15.57 5.42
N LEU A 19 -3.23 -14.25 5.21
CA LEU A 19 -4.45 -13.45 5.40
C LEU A 19 -5.53 -13.82 4.38
N PRO A 20 -6.82 -13.80 4.76
CA PRO A 20 -7.37 -13.45 6.07
C PRO A 20 -7.42 -14.61 7.08
N ASN A 21 -7.03 -15.84 6.68
CA ASN A 21 -7.30 -17.06 7.43
C ASN A 21 -6.41 -17.19 8.69
N GLU A 22 -5.19 -16.62 8.66
CA GLU A 22 -4.23 -16.70 9.76
C GLU A 22 -3.44 -15.40 9.87
N GLU A 23 -3.33 -14.84 11.07
CA GLU A 23 -2.43 -13.75 11.41
C GLU A 23 -1.14 -14.32 11.98
N LYS A 24 -0.09 -14.35 11.16
CA LYS A 24 1.21 -14.88 11.58
C LYS A 24 2.29 -13.82 11.43
N TRP A 25 2.97 -13.54 12.55
CA TRP A 25 4.12 -12.67 12.57
C TRP A 25 5.41 -13.46 12.37
N ILE A 26 6.29 -12.96 11.52
CA ILE A 26 7.58 -13.57 11.19
C ILE A 26 8.69 -12.59 11.58
N GLU A 27 9.63 -13.04 12.42
CA GLU A 27 10.85 -12.30 12.72
C GLU A 27 11.85 -12.50 11.58
N ILE A 28 12.35 -11.39 11.01
CA ILE A 28 13.34 -11.38 9.93
C ILE A 28 14.74 -11.25 10.52
N LYS A 29 15.54 -12.31 10.41
CA LYS A 29 16.83 -12.45 11.10
C LYS A 29 18.05 -12.27 10.19
N ASN A 30 17.87 -12.35 8.87
CA ASN A 30 18.95 -12.27 7.89
C ASN A 30 18.44 -11.77 6.55
N LYS A 31 19.39 -11.47 5.64
CA LYS A 31 19.08 -10.94 4.31
C LYS A 31 18.36 -11.95 3.39
N GLU A 32 18.57 -13.25 3.60
CA GLU A 32 17.93 -14.31 2.84
C GLU A 32 16.42 -14.33 3.14
N GLN A 33 16.05 -14.29 4.41
CA GLN A 33 14.65 -14.19 4.84
C GLN A 33 14.02 -12.88 4.36
N ALA A 34 14.77 -11.77 4.36
CA ALA A 34 14.30 -10.50 3.84
C ALA A 34 14.01 -10.58 2.33
N PHE A 35 14.91 -11.19 1.58
CA PHE A 35 14.75 -11.43 0.14
C PHE A 35 13.50 -12.26 -0.16
N ASP A 36 13.35 -13.40 0.53
CA ASP A 36 12.21 -14.30 0.35
C ASP A 36 10.89 -13.65 0.74
N ALA A 37 10.88 -12.85 1.82
CA ALA A 37 9.68 -12.12 2.26
C ALA A 37 9.16 -11.16 1.19
N ILE A 38 10.04 -10.48 0.45
CA ILE A 38 9.68 -9.58 -0.65
C ILE A 38 9.27 -10.39 -1.89
N LYS A 39 10.08 -11.37 -2.27
CA LYS A 39 9.89 -12.19 -3.47
C LYS A 39 8.57 -12.96 -3.43
N ASP A 40 8.28 -13.59 -2.29
CA ASP A 40 7.12 -14.46 -2.10
C ASP A 40 5.88 -13.70 -1.60
N LEU A 41 5.94 -12.36 -1.55
CA LEU A 41 4.81 -11.49 -1.17
C LEU A 41 4.34 -11.65 0.29
N ALA A 42 5.19 -12.10 1.21
CA ALA A 42 4.92 -12.01 2.63
C ALA A 42 4.80 -10.54 3.07
N VAL A 43 5.64 -9.67 2.47
CA VAL A 43 5.48 -8.21 2.44
C VAL A 43 5.12 -7.79 1.02
N ARG A 44 4.05 -7.02 0.86
CA ARG A 44 3.58 -6.53 -0.42
C ARG A 44 3.04 -5.09 -0.30
N GLY A 45 2.83 -4.43 -1.46
CA GLY A 45 2.51 -3.00 -1.53
C GLY A 45 3.78 -2.16 -1.65
N ALA A 46 3.76 -1.20 -2.58
CA ALA A 46 4.97 -0.45 -2.92
C ALA A 46 5.59 0.25 -1.70
N PRO A 47 4.84 1.02 -0.87
CA PRO A 47 5.42 1.66 0.31
C PRO A 47 5.90 0.66 1.37
N ALA A 48 5.09 -0.36 1.69
CA ALA A 48 5.45 -1.35 2.70
C ALA A 48 6.75 -2.09 2.36
N ILE A 49 6.96 -2.44 1.07
CA ILE A 49 8.22 -3.06 0.61
C ILE A 49 9.40 -2.11 0.79
N GLY A 50 9.23 -0.82 0.46
CA GLY A 50 10.29 0.18 0.63
C GLY A 50 10.67 0.38 2.10
N ILE A 51 9.69 0.54 2.98
CA ILE A 51 9.91 0.66 4.42
C ILE A 51 10.63 -0.58 4.97
N PHE A 52 10.12 -1.76 4.64
CA PHE A 52 10.72 -3.03 5.05
C PHE A 52 12.18 -3.14 4.58
N ALA A 53 12.46 -2.83 3.31
CA ALA A 53 13.80 -2.85 2.76
C ALA A 53 14.74 -1.86 3.45
N GLY A 54 14.25 -0.67 3.80
CA GLY A 54 15.00 0.31 4.58
C GLY A 54 15.48 -0.24 5.92
N TYR A 55 14.60 -0.90 6.67
CA TYR A 55 14.99 -1.57 7.92
C TYR A 55 15.95 -2.72 7.68
N CYS A 56 15.73 -3.57 6.67
CA CYS A 56 16.63 -4.67 6.33
C CYS A 56 18.05 -4.19 5.98
N MET A 57 18.14 -3.12 5.19
CA MET A 57 19.42 -2.48 4.87
C MET A 57 20.12 -1.99 6.14
N ALA A 58 19.41 -1.30 7.03
CA ALA A 58 19.98 -0.77 8.26
C ALA A 58 20.46 -1.89 9.21
N LEU A 59 19.70 -2.97 9.35
CA LEU A 59 20.00 -4.06 10.28
C LEU A 59 21.11 -4.98 9.75
N PHE A 60 21.09 -5.32 8.47
CA PHE A 60 21.99 -6.34 7.93
C PHE A 60 23.28 -5.77 7.31
N SER A 61 23.41 -4.46 7.15
CA SER A 61 24.65 -3.81 6.71
C SER A 61 25.83 -4.01 7.67
N LYS A 62 25.57 -4.28 8.95
CA LYS A 62 26.62 -4.54 9.94
C LYS A 62 27.51 -5.75 9.58
N ASN A 63 26.94 -6.74 8.89
CA ASN A 63 27.58 -8.01 8.56
C ASN A 63 27.67 -8.25 7.04
N ASN A 64 27.33 -7.27 6.21
CA ASN A 64 27.34 -7.36 4.76
C ASN A 64 27.85 -6.06 4.15
N ASP A 65 28.54 -6.17 3.02
CA ASP A 65 28.80 -5.01 2.18
C ASP A 65 27.48 -4.36 1.75
N ILE A 66 27.35 -3.07 1.97
CA ILE A 66 26.07 -2.35 1.79
C ILE A 66 25.63 -2.30 0.33
N TYR A 67 26.59 -2.21 -0.61
CA TYR A 67 26.29 -2.17 -2.04
C TYR A 67 25.85 -3.54 -2.56
N ALA A 68 26.52 -4.61 -2.09
CA ALA A 68 26.13 -5.98 -2.38
C ALA A 68 24.75 -6.31 -1.79
N LEU A 69 24.48 -5.88 -0.55
CA LEU A 69 23.18 -6.05 0.11
C LEU A 69 22.07 -5.34 -0.67
N LYS A 70 22.30 -4.07 -1.08
CA LYS A 70 21.35 -3.34 -1.95
C LYS A 70 21.04 -4.13 -3.21
N LYS A 71 22.08 -4.52 -3.97
CA LYS A 71 21.90 -5.27 -5.22
C LYS A 71 21.14 -6.58 -5.00
N TYR A 72 21.41 -7.26 -3.90
CA TYR A 72 20.74 -8.51 -3.53
C TYR A 72 19.24 -8.27 -3.26
N LEU A 73 18.89 -7.34 -2.38
CA LEU A 73 17.49 -7.05 -2.06
C LEU A 73 16.72 -6.52 -3.28
N ASP A 74 17.29 -5.62 -4.07
CA ASP A 74 16.65 -5.08 -5.28
C ASP A 74 16.33 -6.20 -6.30
N SER A 75 17.14 -7.25 -6.34
CA SER A 75 16.91 -8.38 -7.25
C SER A 75 15.72 -9.26 -6.86
N SER A 76 15.19 -9.14 -5.64
CA SER A 76 13.99 -9.87 -5.21
C SER A 76 12.73 -9.45 -5.99
N ARG A 77 12.65 -8.15 -6.36
CA ARG A 77 11.58 -7.58 -7.21
C ARG A 77 12.10 -6.43 -8.06
N PRO A 78 12.72 -6.69 -9.21
CA PRO A 78 13.40 -5.67 -10.02
C PRO A 78 12.48 -4.51 -10.49
N THR A 79 11.17 -4.74 -10.55
CA THR A 79 10.18 -3.73 -10.97
C THR A 79 9.61 -2.90 -9.81
N ALA A 80 9.98 -3.21 -8.57
CA ALA A 80 9.48 -2.50 -7.39
C ALA A 80 10.32 -1.24 -7.12
N VAL A 81 9.90 -0.11 -7.68
CA VAL A 81 10.65 1.16 -7.59
C VAL A 81 10.83 1.63 -6.15
N ASN A 82 9.83 1.50 -5.29
CA ASN A 82 9.97 1.88 -3.88
C ASN A 82 11.01 1.04 -3.14
N LEU A 83 11.22 -0.21 -3.54
CA LEU A 83 12.32 -1.04 -3.04
C LEU A 83 13.67 -0.40 -3.36
N SER A 84 13.96 -0.17 -4.65
CA SER A 84 15.22 0.40 -5.10
C SER A 84 15.44 1.83 -4.62
N TRP A 85 14.38 2.62 -4.48
CA TRP A 85 14.42 3.96 -3.90
C TRP A 85 14.84 3.92 -2.43
N ALA A 86 14.21 3.08 -1.61
CA ALA A 86 14.50 3.00 -0.18
C ALA A 86 15.91 2.47 0.07
N THR A 87 16.33 1.42 -0.64
CA THR A 87 17.69 0.88 -0.52
C THR A 87 18.76 1.89 -0.97
N ALA A 88 18.50 2.67 -2.04
CA ALA A 88 19.39 3.74 -2.48
C ALA A 88 19.48 4.88 -1.46
N ARG A 89 18.35 5.24 -0.81
CA ARG A 89 18.32 6.25 0.24
C ARG A 89 19.16 5.83 1.45
N ILE A 90 19.11 4.56 1.85
CA ILE A 90 19.97 4.03 2.94
C ILE A 90 21.45 4.03 2.52
N VAL A 91 21.78 3.68 1.28
CA VAL A 91 23.17 3.77 0.78
C VAL A 91 23.67 5.22 0.85
N LYS A 92 22.89 6.20 0.42
CA LYS A 92 23.22 7.62 0.52
C LYS A 92 23.42 8.08 1.97
N ALA A 93 22.63 7.56 2.90
CA ALA A 93 22.82 7.83 4.33
C ALA A 93 24.16 7.25 4.83
N TYR A 94 24.53 6.03 4.41
CA TYR A 94 25.80 5.40 4.71
C TYR A 94 26.99 6.25 4.19
N GLU A 95 26.96 6.66 2.93
CA GLU A 95 27.99 7.50 2.32
C GLU A 95 28.14 8.86 3.01
N SER A 96 27.07 9.35 3.63
CA SER A 96 27.04 10.61 4.39
C SER A 96 27.38 10.43 5.88
N GLY A 97 27.74 9.22 6.32
CA GLY A 97 28.07 8.91 7.71
C GLY A 97 26.88 8.99 8.69
N LYS A 98 25.64 8.94 8.18
CA LYS A 98 24.43 8.97 9.01
C LYS A 98 24.13 7.62 9.63
N ASN A 99 23.38 7.62 10.72
CA ASN A 99 22.82 6.40 11.29
C ASN A 99 21.76 5.81 10.34
N LEU A 100 21.97 4.57 9.90
CA LEU A 100 21.09 3.92 8.92
C LEU A 100 19.72 3.56 9.50
N LEU A 101 19.67 3.22 10.79
CA LEU A 101 18.42 2.91 11.46
C LEU A 101 17.55 4.16 11.60
N ASP A 102 18.16 5.30 11.96
CA ASP A 102 17.42 6.57 12.02
C ASP A 102 16.85 6.95 10.66
N GLU A 103 17.59 6.69 9.57
CA GLU A 103 17.10 6.92 8.22
C GLU A 103 15.95 5.96 7.83
N ALA A 104 16.03 4.68 8.23
CA ALA A 104 14.93 3.73 8.02
C ALA A 104 13.66 4.15 8.80
N ILE A 105 13.82 4.61 10.03
CA ILE A 105 12.73 5.17 10.84
C ILE A 105 12.16 6.44 10.19
N ALA A 106 13.01 7.29 9.59
CA ALA A 106 12.56 8.48 8.88
C ALA A 106 11.70 8.10 7.66
N ILE A 107 12.13 7.13 6.84
CA ILE A 107 11.33 6.60 5.72
C ILE A 107 9.94 6.16 6.21
N HIS A 108 9.89 5.42 7.30
CA HIS A 108 8.64 4.91 7.87
C HIS A 108 7.72 6.05 8.37
N LYS A 109 8.26 7.01 9.10
CA LYS A 109 7.50 8.17 9.60
C LYS A 109 6.98 9.07 8.48
N GLU A 110 7.78 9.28 7.45
CA GLU A 110 7.37 10.07 6.27
C GLU A 110 6.19 9.42 5.55
N ASP A 111 6.20 8.07 5.42
CA ASP A 111 5.09 7.35 4.82
C ASP A 111 3.81 7.47 5.66
N ILE A 112 3.90 7.34 6.99
CA ILE A 112 2.76 7.55 7.90
C ILE A 112 2.14 8.94 7.70
N GLU A 113 2.97 9.97 7.66
CA GLU A 113 2.49 11.35 7.50
C GLU A 113 1.86 11.59 6.12
N MET A 114 2.46 11.03 5.06
CA MET A 114 1.90 11.12 3.72
C MET A 114 0.54 10.41 3.63
N CYS A 115 0.44 9.19 4.15
CA CYS A 115 -0.81 8.43 4.18
C CYS A 115 -1.90 9.17 4.98
N LYS A 116 -1.53 9.80 6.10
CA LYS A 116 -2.45 10.63 6.88
C LYS A 116 -3.00 11.80 6.07
N ARG A 117 -2.14 12.55 5.38
CA ARG A 117 -2.56 13.68 4.53
C ARG A 117 -3.45 13.23 3.38
N ILE A 118 -3.12 12.12 2.71
CA ILE A 118 -3.99 11.53 1.69
C ILE A 118 -5.36 11.20 2.27
N SER A 119 -5.39 10.62 3.47
CA SER A 119 -6.63 10.27 4.15
C SER A 119 -7.47 11.51 4.48
N GLU A 120 -6.86 12.59 4.94
CA GLU A 120 -7.52 13.86 5.25
C GLU A 120 -8.10 14.52 3.99
N TYR A 121 -7.33 14.64 2.92
CA TYR A 121 -7.80 15.19 1.65
C TYR A 121 -8.87 14.30 1.01
N GLY A 122 -8.65 12.98 0.97
CA GLY A 122 -9.64 12.06 0.41
C GLY A 122 -10.95 12.07 1.18
N LEU A 123 -10.90 12.14 2.52
CA LEU A 123 -12.10 12.24 3.35
C LEU A 123 -12.88 13.52 3.10
N SER A 124 -12.22 14.65 2.78
CA SER A 124 -12.90 15.91 2.48
C SER A 124 -13.76 15.87 1.20
N LEU A 125 -13.58 14.83 0.37
CA LEU A 125 -14.34 14.59 -0.86
C LEU A 125 -15.54 13.67 -0.66
N LEU A 126 -15.71 13.12 0.55
CA LEU A 126 -16.71 12.11 0.87
C LEU A 126 -17.70 12.66 1.91
N ASN A 127 -18.93 12.11 1.91
CA ASN A 127 -19.94 12.42 2.89
C ASN A 127 -20.19 11.22 3.82
N ASP A 128 -20.67 11.50 5.02
CA ASP A 128 -21.15 10.44 5.92
C ASP A 128 -22.31 9.68 5.25
N GLY A 129 -22.25 8.35 5.33
CA GLY A 129 -23.23 7.47 4.68
C GLY A 129 -22.89 7.10 3.22
N ASP A 130 -21.85 7.64 2.63
CA ASP A 130 -21.45 7.28 1.26
C ASP A 130 -21.12 5.79 1.13
N THR A 131 -21.51 5.24 -0.01
CA THR A 131 -21.15 3.88 -0.44
C THR A 131 -20.03 3.95 -1.46
N ILE A 132 -18.92 3.33 -1.16
CA ILE A 132 -17.68 3.43 -1.91
C ILE A 132 -17.35 2.11 -2.62
N LEU A 133 -16.95 2.19 -3.89
CA LEU A 133 -16.35 1.08 -4.60
C LEU A 133 -14.82 1.19 -4.52
N THR A 134 -14.16 0.07 -4.24
CA THR A 134 -12.69 0.00 -4.30
C THR A 134 -12.20 -1.23 -5.06
N HIS A 135 -10.97 -1.15 -5.56
CA HIS A 135 -10.34 -2.19 -6.37
C HIS A 135 -8.92 -2.44 -5.90
N CYS A 136 -8.49 -3.70 -5.81
CA CYS A 136 -7.21 -4.14 -5.28
C CYS A 136 -7.10 -3.90 -3.75
N ASN A 137 -5.90 -3.66 -3.27
CA ASN A 137 -5.63 -3.31 -1.87
C ASN A 137 -4.65 -2.15 -1.80
N ALA A 138 -5.13 -1.06 -1.25
CA ALA A 138 -4.39 0.19 -1.01
C ALA A 138 -4.64 0.70 0.42
N GLY A 139 -4.67 -0.22 1.39
CA GLY A 139 -4.82 0.03 2.81
C GLY A 139 -3.52 -0.01 3.59
N GLU A 140 -3.62 -0.18 4.89
CA GLU A 140 -2.47 -0.23 5.82
C GLU A 140 -1.52 -1.39 5.51
N LEU A 141 -2.05 -2.54 5.05
CA LEU A 141 -1.21 -3.68 4.65
C LEU A 141 -0.27 -3.37 3.48
N ALA A 142 -0.60 -2.39 2.65
CA ALA A 142 0.21 -1.97 1.52
C ALA A 142 1.16 -0.80 1.83
N THR A 143 1.00 -0.15 2.98
CA THR A 143 1.73 1.05 3.42
C THR A 143 2.23 0.86 4.86
N SER A 144 2.24 1.90 5.65
CA SER A 144 2.57 1.86 7.10
C SER A 144 1.36 2.04 8.00
N LYS A 145 0.50 3.03 7.68
CA LYS A 145 -0.69 3.37 8.47
C LYS A 145 -1.74 4.03 7.57
N TYR A 146 -3.02 3.83 7.85
CA TYR A 146 -4.18 4.29 7.08
C TYR A 146 -4.30 3.68 5.69
N GLY A 147 -3.23 3.62 4.92
CA GLY A 147 -3.26 3.33 3.50
C GLY A 147 -3.42 4.57 2.63
N THR A 148 -3.50 4.36 1.33
CA THR A 148 -3.82 5.42 0.36
C THR A 148 -5.30 5.39 -0.02
N GLY A 149 -5.73 4.41 -0.81
CA GLY A 149 -7.13 4.29 -1.25
C GLY A 149 -8.13 3.97 -0.14
N LEU A 150 -7.73 3.23 0.90
CA LEU A 150 -8.57 2.95 2.06
C LEU A 150 -8.42 3.98 3.17
N GLY A 151 -7.37 4.81 3.13
CA GLY A 151 -7.07 5.79 4.16
C GLY A 151 -8.22 6.74 4.50
N PRO A 152 -8.90 7.35 3.51
CA PRO A 152 -10.07 8.18 3.77
C PRO A 152 -11.19 7.46 4.53
N LEU A 153 -11.40 6.17 4.24
CA LEU A 153 -12.43 5.36 4.88
C LEU A 153 -12.08 5.03 6.34
N ILE A 154 -10.82 4.64 6.58
CA ILE A 154 -10.31 4.35 7.93
C ILE A 154 -10.38 5.61 8.81
N LEU A 155 -9.87 6.74 8.31
CA LEU A 155 -9.89 8.01 9.02
C LEU A 155 -11.34 8.50 9.25
N GLY A 156 -12.22 8.33 8.26
CA GLY A 156 -13.63 8.67 8.38
C GLY A 156 -14.31 7.85 9.47
N LYS A 157 -14.02 6.55 9.55
CA LYS A 157 -14.54 5.68 10.62
C LYS A 157 -14.06 6.13 12.00
N GLU A 158 -12.79 6.50 12.15
CA GLU A 158 -12.26 7.08 13.40
C GLU A 158 -12.99 8.37 13.79
N LYS A 159 -13.47 9.14 12.81
CA LYS A 159 -14.25 10.38 13.01
C LYS A 159 -15.76 10.15 13.12
N GLY A 160 -16.24 8.92 13.12
CA GLY A 160 -17.64 8.56 13.31
C GLY A 160 -18.47 8.48 12.02
N TYR A 161 -17.84 8.51 10.84
CA TYR A 161 -18.53 8.30 9.56
C TYR A 161 -18.96 6.83 9.40
N ASN A 162 -20.06 6.61 8.70
CA ASN A 162 -20.62 5.29 8.44
C ASN A 162 -20.57 4.98 6.93
N PHE A 163 -19.45 4.51 6.46
CA PHE A 163 -19.29 4.08 5.08
C PHE A 163 -19.80 2.65 4.86
N LYS A 164 -20.30 2.41 3.64
CA LYS A 164 -20.44 1.08 3.07
C LYS A 164 -19.43 0.92 1.95
N VAL A 165 -18.81 -0.26 1.82
CA VAL A 165 -17.80 -0.49 0.82
C VAL A 165 -18.11 -1.73 -0.01
N TYR A 166 -18.13 -1.56 -1.34
CA TYR A 166 -18.02 -2.66 -2.27
C TYR A 166 -16.57 -2.85 -2.66
N SER A 167 -16.01 -4.01 -2.33
CA SER A 167 -14.64 -4.36 -2.68
C SER A 167 -14.64 -5.36 -3.82
N ASP A 168 -14.12 -4.96 -4.98
CA ASP A 168 -13.85 -5.91 -6.06
C ASP A 168 -12.88 -6.98 -5.57
N GLU A 169 -13.20 -8.27 -5.78
CA GLU A 169 -12.35 -9.39 -5.36
C GLU A 169 -10.91 -9.27 -5.87
N THR A 170 -10.75 -8.71 -7.05
CA THR A 170 -9.48 -8.44 -7.75
C THR A 170 -8.72 -9.71 -8.15
N ARG A 171 -8.83 -10.11 -9.43
CA ARG A 171 -8.08 -11.25 -9.97
C ARG A 171 -6.66 -10.84 -10.38
N PRO A 172 -5.66 -11.78 -10.43
CA PRO A 172 -5.79 -13.18 -10.02
C PRO A 172 -5.51 -13.45 -8.53
N LEU A 173 -4.86 -12.51 -7.78
CA LEU A 173 -4.36 -12.74 -6.41
C LEU A 173 -5.37 -12.40 -5.31
N LEU A 174 -6.57 -11.99 -5.67
CA LEU A 174 -7.70 -11.71 -4.77
C LEU A 174 -7.37 -10.68 -3.66
N GLN A 175 -6.63 -9.64 -3.98
CA GLN A 175 -6.23 -8.61 -2.99
C GLN A 175 -7.45 -7.92 -2.36
N GLY A 176 -8.51 -7.68 -3.15
CA GLY A 176 -9.75 -7.10 -2.64
C GLY A 176 -10.48 -8.04 -1.69
N ALA A 177 -10.64 -9.30 -2.10
CA ALA A 177 -11.33 -10.31 -1.30
C ALA A 177 -10.55 -10.74 -0.05
N ARG A 178 -9.21 -10.79 -0.12
CA ARG A 178 -8.39 -11.32 0.96
C ARG A 178 -7.87 -10.26 1.91
N LEU A 179 -7.50 -9.10 1.39
CA LEU A 179 -6.79 -8.07 2.15
C LEU A 179 -7.66 -6.85 2.42
N THR A 180 -8.30 -6.29 1.40
CA THR A 180 -9.14 -5.10 1.57
C THR A 180 -10.35 -5.38 2.45
N SER A 181 -11.07 -6.49 2.20
CA SER A 181 -12.21 -6.85 3.06
C SER A 181 -11.78 -7.09 4.51
N TYR A 182 -10.66 -7.78 4.69
CA TYR A 182 -10.08 -8.04 6.01
C TYR A 182 -9.72 -6.73 6.76
N GLU A 183 -9.05 -5.78 6.10
CA GLU A 183 -8.71 -4.49 6.73
C GLU A 183 -9.96 -3.68 7.11
N LEU A 184 -10.94 -3.61 6.19
CA LEU A 184 -12.17 -2.86 6.42
C LEU A 184 -13.03 -3.49 7.53
N GLU A 185 -13.14 -4.82 7.56
CA GLU A 185 -13.84 -5.55 8.63
C GLU A 185 -13.17 -5.30 9.98
N LYS A 186 -11.85 -5.39 10.07
CA LYS A 186 -11.07 -5.08 11.28
C LYS A 186 -11.27 -3.64 11.75
N ALA A 187 -11.45 -2.71 10.84
CA ALA A 187 -11.75 -1.30 11.14
C ALA A 187 -13.23 -1.07 11.51
N GLY A 188 -14.08 -2.10 11.45
CA GLY A 188 -15.53 -1.99 11.71
C GLY A 188 -16.30 -1.24 10.64
N ILE A 189 -15.84 -1.31 9.38
CA ILE A 189 -16.49 -0.74 8.20
C ILE A 189 -17.26 -1.85 7.49
N ASP A 190 -18.52 -1.58 7.14
CA ASP A 190 -19.39 -2.50 6.39
C ASP A 190 -18.81 -2.73 4.98
N VAL A 191 -18.41 -3.96 4.68
CA VAL A 191 -17.78 -4.33 3.42
C VAL A 191 -18.46 -5.51 2.75
N THR A 192 -18.78 -5.37 1.47
CA THR A 192 -19.30 -6.44 0.61
C THR A 192 -18.29 -6.74 -0.49
N VAL A 193 -17.79 -7.98 -0.54
CA VAL A 193 -16.95 -8.44 -1.64
C VAL A 193 -17.81 -8.78 -2.84
N ILE A 194 -17.44 -8.30 -4.01
CA ILE A 194 -18.10 -8.59 -5.29
C ILE A 194 -17.09 -9.15 -6.29
N CYS A 195 -17.58 -9.95 -7.26
CA CYS A 195 -16.79 -10.27 -8.43
C CYS A 195 -16.45 -8.96 -9.17
N TYR A 196 -15.20 -8.78 -9.58
CA TYR A 196 -14.76 -7.47 -10.10
C TYR A 196 -15.51 -7.03 -11.37
N ASN A 197 -16.07 -7.95 -12.14
CA ASN A 197 -16.93 -7.64 -13.28
C ASN A 197 -18.35 -7.18 -12.87
N MET A 198 -18.71 -7.24 -11.59
CA MET A 198 -19.98 -6.72 -11.07
C MET A 198 -19.97 -5.23 -10.79
N SER A 199 -18.82 -4.55 -10.87
CA SER A 199 -18.70 -3.10 -10.63
C SER A 199 -19.72 -2.29 -11.45
N GLY A 200 -19.90 -2.65 -12.74
CA GLY A 200 -20.90 -2.02 -13.60
C GLY A 200 -22.35 -2.27 -13.16
N PHE A 201 -22.63 -3.43 -12.58
CA PHE A 201 -23.95 -3.75 -12.07
C PHE A 201 -24.32 -2.89 -10.85
N VAL A 202 -23.42 -2.79 -9.86
CA VAL A 202 -23.70 -1.98 -8.65
C VAL A 202 -23.74 -0.48 -8.98
N MET A 203 -22.92 0.00 -9.92
CA MET A 203 -22.99 1.37 -10.44
C MET A 203 -24.31 1.66 -11.15
N LYS A 204 -24.75 0.76 -12.05
CA LYS A 204 -26.04 0.86 -12.76
C LYS A 204 -27.23 0.91 -11.81
N LYS A 205 -27.14 0.23 -10.66
CA LYS A 205 -28.19 0.23 -9.63
C LYS A 205 -28.19 1.52 -8.78
N GLY A 206 -27.27 2.44 -9.00
CA GLY A 206 -27.15 3.66 -8.21
C GLY A 206 -26.71 3.42 -6.76
N LEU A 207 -25.98 2.32 -6.52
CA LEU A 207 -25.55 1.95 -5.18
C LEU A 207 -24.22 2.63 -4.78
N ILE A 208 -23.49 3.21 -5.72
CA ILE A 208 -22.13 3.73 -5.52
C ILE A 208 -22.13 5.25 -5.60
N ASN A 209 -21.60 5.92 -4.57
CA ASN A 209 -21.44 7.37 -4.52
C ASN A 209 -20.06 7.80 -5.09
N ALA A 210 -19.00 7.02 -4.84
CA ALA A 210 -17.68 7.28 -5.38
C ALA A 210 -16.87 5.98 -5.52
N ALA A 211 -15.85 6.00 -6.37
CA ALA A 211 -14.84 4.95 -6.46
C ALA A 211 -13.49 5.49 -6.00
N LEU A 212 -12.83 4.77 -5.07
CA LEU A 212 -11.50 5.09 -4.55
C LEU A 212 -10.54 3.94 -4.84
N VAL A 213 -9.40 4.25 -5.45
CA VAL A 213 -8.35 3.27 -5.73
C VAL A 213 -6.97 3.85 -5.38
N GLY A 214 -5.99 2.97 -5.13
CA GLY A 214 -4.59 3.37 -5.10
C GLY A 214 -4.00 3.48 -6.50
N CYS A 215 -2.68 3.65 -6.60
CA CYS A 215 -1.98 3.56 -7.88
C CYS A 215 -0.60 2.92 -7.73
N ASP A 216 -0.15 2.25 -8.79
CA ASP A 216 1.21 1.70 -8.88
C ASP A 216 2.18 2.73 -9.49
N ARG A 217 1.70 3.56 -10.42
CA ARG A 217 2.47 4.58 -11.14
C ARG A 217 1.60 5.73 -11.62
N VAL A 218 2.21 6.91 -11.69
CA VAL A 218 1.65 8.09 -12.36
C VAL A 218 2.64 8.57 -13.41
N ALA A 219 2.19 8.70 -14.64
CA ALA A 219 2.99 9.25 -15.74
C ALA A 219 3.09 10.79 -15.66
N ALA A 220 4.06 11.38 -16.35
CA ALA A 220 4.27 12.82 -16.34
C ALA A 220 3.06 13.64 -16.87
N ASN A 221 2.23 13.03 -17.71
CA ASN A 221 0.98 13.62 -18.22
C ASN A 221 -0.21 13.45 -17.27
N GLY A 222 -0.02 12.79 -16.13
CA GLY A 222 -1.07 12.51 -15.15
C GLY A 222 -1.79 11.17 -15.35
N ASP A 223 -1.46 10.39 -16.38
CA ASP A 223 -2.03 9.05 -16.56
C ASP A 223 -1.61 8.12 -15.42
N VAL A 224 -2.55 7.29 -14.98
CA VAL A 224 -2.37 6.38 -13.84
C VAL A 224 -2.35 4.94 -14.31
N ALA A 225 -1.32 4.20 -13.89
CA ALA A 225 -1.29 2.75 -13.98
C ALA A 225 -1.56 2.14 -12.59
N ASN A 226 -2.44 1.17 -12.54
CA ASN A 226 -2.80 0.46 -11.32
C ASN A 226 -3.11 -1.02 -11.62
N LYS A 227 -3.55 -1.75 -10.62
CA LYS A 227 -4.00 -3.14 -10.73
C LYS A 227 -4.90 -3.35 -11.96
N ILE A 228 -4.66 -4.46 -12.68
CA ILE A 228 -5.52 -4.87 -13.81
C ILE A 228 -6.99 -4.87 -13.39
N GLY A 229 -7.86 -4.31 -14.25
CA GLY A 229 -9.27 -4.07 -13.96
C GLY A 229 -9.61 -2.63 -13.58
N THR A 230 -8.65 -1.84 -13.09
CA THR A 230 -8.88 -0.44 -12.68
C THR A 230 -9.40 0.42 -13.84
N SER A 231 -8.86 0.25 -15.05
CA SER A 231 -9.34 0.99 -16.24
C SER A 231 -10.81 0.69 -16.55
N SER A 232 -11.24 -0.57 -16.39
CA SER A 232 -12.65 -0.95 -16.57
C SER A 232 -13.56 -0.25 -15.55
N VAL A 233 -13.13 -0.21 -14.28
CA VAL A 233 -13.87 0.51 -13.23
C VAL A 233 -13.94 2.01 -13.54
N ALA A 234 -12.85 2.63 -13.98
CA ALA A 234 -12.79 4.04 -14.34
C ALA A 234 -13.73 4.38 -15.53
N VAL A 235 -13.73 3.54 -16.56
CA VAL A 235 -14.65 3.70 -17.71
C VAL A 235 -16.10 3.61 -17.28
N LEU A 236 -16.43 2.61 -16.45
CA LEU A 236 -17.79 2.45 -15.92
C LEU A 236 -18.19 3.62 -15.00
N ALA A 237 -17.30 4.07 -14.12
CA ALA A 237 -17.55 5.22 -13.27
C ALA A 237 -17.87 6.48 -14.12
N LYS A 238 -17.05 6.73 -15.17
CA LYS A 238 -17.31 7.83 -16.13
C LYS A 238 -18.66 7.68 -16.81
N TYR A 239 -18.98 6.47 -17.28
CA TYR A 239 -20.24 6.20 -17.98
C TYR A 239 -21.48 6.46 -17.09
N TYR A 240 -21.38 6.07 -15.81
CA TYR A 240 -22.50 6.28 -14.85
C TYR A 240 -22.42 7.61 -14.08
N GLY A 241 -21.47 8.49 -14.38
CA GLY A 241 -21.32 9.80 -13.73
C GLY A 241 -20.86 9.72 -12.27
N ILE A 242 -20.16 8.65 -11.89
CA ILE A 242 -19.66 8.42 -10.53
C ILE A 242 -18.26 9.02 -10.38
N PRO A 243 -17.99 9.84 -9.36
CA PRO A 243 -16.64 10.32 -9.06
C PRO A 243 -15.64 9.17 -8.90
N PHE A 244 -14.49 9.28 -9.56
CA PHE A 244 -13.42 8.29 -9.50
C PHE A 244 -12.14 8.96 -9.01
N TYR A 245 -11.68 8.56 -7.83
CA TYR A 245 -10.51 9.15 -7.19
C TYR A 245 -9.35 8.17 -7.14
N VAL A 246 -8.18 8.64 -7.50
CA VAL A 246 -6.93 7.89 -7.38
C VAL A 246 -6.11 8.47 -6.24
N CYS A 247 -5.89 7.68 -5.21
CA CYS A 247 -5.12 8.04 -4.03
C CYS A 247 -3.67 7.59 -4.20
N LEU A 248 -2.76 8.54 -4.28
CA LEU A 248 -1.34 8.27 -4.52
C LEU A 248 -0.45 9.00 -3.53
N LEU A 249 0.72 8.42 -3.27
CA LEU A 249 1.79 9.09 -2.56
C LEU A 249 2.48 10.10 -3.48
N TYR A 250 2.71 11.30 -2.98
CA TYR A 250 3.39 12.39 -3.73
C TYR A 250 4.82 12.02 -4.14
N THR A 251 5.44 11.08 -3.44
CA THR A 251 6.78 10.53 -3.74
C THR A 251 6.77 9.29 -4.62
N SER A 252 5.63 8.91 -5.20
CA SER A 252 5.68 7.95 -6.30
C SER A 252 6.55 8.61 -7.39
N PRO A 253 7.73 8.04 -7.75
CA PRO A 253 8.60 8.69 -8.70
C PRO A 253 7.87 8.81 -10.03
N SER A 254 7.34 10.01 -10.26
CA SER A 254 6.85 10.42 -11.56
C SER A 254 8.04 10.46 -12.50
N PRO A 255 7.90 10.13 -13.78
CA PRO A 255 8.94 10.39 -14.78
C PRO A 255 9.42 11.85 -14.81
N ARG A 256 8.69 12.80 -14.19
CA ARG A 256 9.15 14.18 -13.98
C ARG A 256 10.31 14.29 -13.00
N ASP A 257 10.46 13.33 -12.09
CA ASP A 257 11.53 13.34 -11.07
C ASP A 257 12.79 12.63 -11.56
N CYS A 258 12.76 12.07 -12.77
CA CYS A 258 13.85 11.35 -13.42
C CYS A 258 14.52 12.14 -14.57
N SER A 259 14.21 13.42 -14.73
CA SER A 259 14.80 14.30 -15.74
C SER A 259 15.75 15.33 -15.14
#